data_f1346dec46cc7802dab155daa96cc001
#
_entry.id   f1346dec46cc7802dab155daa96cc001
#
_cell.length_a   1.000
_cell.length_b   1.000
_cell.length_c   1.000
_cell.angle_alpha   90.00
_cell.angle_beta   90.00
_cell.angle_gamma   90.00
#
_symmetry.space_group_name_H-M   'P 1'
#
loop_
_entity.id
_entity.type
_entity.pdbx_description
1 polymer ?
#
loop_
_entity_poly.entity_id
_entity_poly.type
_entity_poly.pdbx_seq_one_letter_code
_entity_poly.pdbx_strand_id
1 'polypeptide(L)'
;MKRLKVTSALLSVVMCVSMAIAPVTVMADETEVPSETETTETEEEKGSEKPAPKEEEKQEPEKEEPAEEEPESEDGEEQVPGDEDSQDAMDAVLAKGKCGKKVKWSLDKKGTLKITGKGSMYGYSFDPSTYQYNTPWVKYTSNIKKIVVSKGVTTIGDYAFAGCLNVTSVSLPKGLKIICYGAFCGCSSLKKITIPKSVRRIDNYAFCESGIESFTIPKGVTEIKEAAFAACYNLKSISIPSTVTKIGVAAFNYCQKLTSVTIPSSVKEIEYYAFAECKNLKTVKIPVSGLNSIGVRAFDNCQALESFNVPLSVTFIGGYAFGDCKNLAKVWISTTQKNNAIDSFEGSSNVKFDEHAYAIIGEQLNGGNITYIVTNPAAGGSAGTVAVYGFSSTDEKIVVPNVFTFSKDGGKTKVTYKVTKITNIASQFNDTIALKALVIGSNVAVITDGAFANCQKLESVTGGAGLKTIGAKTFANCPNLKVFTINSKVLSKIGAGAFGGDVLLTTLNIKKTTKLTKAGVKNSLAGSSVKTVKVKKKKVKKYKKFFKKKNSGKSVKVKK
;
A
#
# COMPACT_ATOMS: atom_id res chain seq x y z
N MET A 1 -7.35 -39.36 -23.87
CA MET A 1 -6.13 -38.78 -23.25
C MET A 1 -6.22 -37.30 -22.88
N LYS A 2 -7.11 -36.47 -23.40
CA LYS A 2 -7.25 -35.05 -22.98
C LYS A 2 -8.03 -34.84 -21.66
N ARG A 3 -8.86 -35.80 -21.23
CA ARG A 3 -9.63 -35.72 -19.95
C ARG A 3 -8.79 -35.90 -18.68
N LEU A 4 -7.66 -36.63 -18.75
CA LEU A 4 -6.80 -36.88 -17.58
C LEU A 4 -5.94 -35.68 -17.15
N LYS A 5 -5.67 -34.72 -18.03
CA LYS A 5 -4.83 -33.54 -17.70
C LYS A 5 -5.56 -32.46 -16.89
N VAL A 6 -6.89 -32.38 -16.99
CA VAL A 6 -7.69 -31.39 -16.23
C VAL A 6 -7.87 -31.81 -14.77
N THR A 7 -7.98 -33.15 -14.53
CA THR A 7 -8.14 -33.69 -13.17
C THR A 7 -6.88 -33.59 -12.33
N SER A 8 -5.68 -33.67 -12.93
CA SER A 8 -4.43 -33.59 -12.17
C SER A 8 -4.09 -32.17 -11.71
N ALA A 9 -4.49 -31.14 -12.47
CA ALA A 9 -4.22 -29.76 -12.10
C ALA A 9 -5.13 -29.28 -10.95
N LEU A 10 -6.42 -29.62 -10.96
CA LEU A 10 -7.34 -29.32 -9.84
C LEU A 10 -6.97 -30.12 -8.58
N LEU A 11 -6.53 -31.37 -8.72
CA LEU A 11 -6.06 -32.18 -7.59
C LEU A 11 -4.78 -31.58 -6.98
N SER A 12 -3.89 -31.01 -7.80
CA SER A 12 -2.64 -30.43 -7.30
C SER A 12 -2.87 -29.17 -6.47
N VAL A 13 -3.85 -28.34 -6.79
CA VAL A 13 -4.15 -27.13 -6.00
C VAL A 13 -4.96 -27.43 -4.75
N VAL A 14 -5.95 -28.31 -4.84
CA VAL A 14 -6.66 -28.80 -3.64
C VAL A 14 -5.70 -29.56 -2.72
N MET A 15 -4.77 -30.37 -3.24
CA MET A 15 -3.72 -31.01 -2.44
C MET A 15 -2.67 -30.01 -1.95
N CYS A 16 -2.22 -29.04 -2.74
CA CYS A 16 -1.25 -28.05 -2.28
C CYS A 16 -1.84 -27.10 -1.24
N VAL A 17 -3.11 -26.70 -1.38
CA VAL A 17 -3.78 -25.86 -0.37
C VAL A 17 -4.20 -26.69 0.84
N SER A 18 -4.63 -27.94 0.68
CA SER A 18 -4.92 -28.83 1.82
C SER A 18 -3.65 -29.31 2.55
N MET A 19 -2.52 -29.48 1.86
CA MET A 19 -1.22 -29.70 2.52
C MET A 19 -0.69 -28.43 3.22
N ALA A 20 -1.05 -27.24 2.72
CA ALA A 20 -0.74 -25.98 3.36
C ALA A 20 -1.59 -25.70 4.61
N ILE A 21 -2.75 -26.34 4.74
CA ILE A 21 -3.71 -26.17 5.86
C ILE A 21 -3.66 -27.35 6.84
N ALA A 22 -2.82 -28.36 6.61
CA ALA A 22 -2.60 -29.38 7.63
C ALA A 22 -2.14 -28.68 8.93
N PRO A 23 -2.83 -28.90 10.07
CA PRO A 23 -2.42 -28.27 11.32
C PRO A 23 -0.99 -28.73 11.61
N VAL A 24 -0.09 -27.77 11.76
CA VAL A 24 1.20 -28.00 12.39
C VAL A 24 0.86 -28.39 13.83
N THR A 25 0.85 -29.68 14.13
CA THR A 25 0.93 -30.15 15.50
C THR A 25 2.24 -29.62 16.05
N VAL A 26 2.13 -28.58 16.86
CA VAL A 26 3.24 -28.14 17.71
C VAL A 26 3.52 -29.34 18.63
N MET A 27 4.59 -30.06 18.35
CA MET A 27 5.16 -30.93 19.36
C MET A 27 5.65 -30.03 20.47
N ALA A 28 4.85 -29.91 21.52
CA ALA A 28 5.32 -29.40 22.79
C ALA A 28 6.28 -30.48 23.32
N ASP A 29 7.55 -30.13 23.43
CA ASP A 29 8.56 -30.91 24.11
C ASP A 29 8.20 -30.88 25.60
N GLU A 30 7.69 -31.99 26.11
CA GLU A 30 7.43 -32.19 27.53
C GLU A 30 8.77 -32.34 28.23
N THR A 31 9.30 -31.25 28.75
CA THR A 31 10.32 -31.32 29.78
C THR A 31 9.65 -31.47 31.14
N GLU A 32 9.77 -32.67 31.69
CA GLU A 32 9.39 -33.04 33.04
C GLU A 32 9.99 -32.06 34.09
N VAL A 33 9.12 -31.50 34.94
CA VAL A 33 9.51 -30.86 36.19
C VAL A 33 8.97 -31.72 37.33
N PRO A 34 9.79 -32.10 38.32
CA PRO A 34 9.39 -33.02 39.38
C PRO A 34 8.40 -32.40 40.35
N SER A 35 7.49 -33.22 40.83
CA SER A 35 6.51 -32.96 41.85
C SER A 35 7.17 -32.72 43.21
N GLU A 36 6.74 -31.69 43.93
CA GLU A 36 6.75 -31.71 45.43
C GLU A 36 5.37 -31.28 45.98
N THR A 37 5.01 -31.95 47.01
CA THR A 37 3.78 -32.20 47.72
C THR A 37 3.22 -31.05 48.53
N GLU A 38 1.87 -31.05 48.62
CA GLU A 38 0.98 -30.80 49.77
C GLU A 38 1.17 -29.54 50.65
N THR A 39 0.08 -28.76 50.82
CA THR A 39 -0.89 -28.89 51.93
C THR A 39 -2.04 -27.90 51.81
N THR A 40 -3.24 -28.45 52.00
CA THR A 40 -4.53 -28.01 52.60
C THR A 40 -4.62 -26.59 53.18
N GLU A 41 -5.72 -25.88 52.96
CA GLU A 41 -6.99 -25.75 53.70
C GLU A 41 -7.77 -24.50 53.25
N THR A 42 -9.06 -24.68 52.92
CA THR A 42 -10.32 -24.05 53.31
C THR A 42 -10.37 -22.51 53.51
N GLU A 43 -11.30 -21.81 52.98
CA GLU A 43 -12.71 -21.59 53.30
C GLU A 43 -13.40 -20.51 52.44
N GLU A 44 -14.66 -20.60 52.42
CA GLU A 44 -15.70 -19.84 51.72
C GLU A 44 -15.69 -18.32 51.91
N GLU A 45 -16.09 -17.56 50.88
CA GLU A 45 -17.21 -16.61 51.10
C GLU A 45 -17.89 -16.18 49.78
N LYS A 46 -19.21 -16.16 49.85
CA LYS A 46 -20.13 -15.71 48.83
C LYS A 46 -20.17 -14.18 48.73
N GLY A 47 -20.18 -13.65 47.54
CA GLY A 47 -20.52 -12.25 47.28
C GLY A 47 -21.22 -12.08 45.92
N SER A 48 -22.53 -11.98 45.96
CA SER A 48 -23.41 -11.67 44.85
C SER A 48 -23.31 -10.20 44.49
N GLU A 49 -23.07 -9.87 43.22
CA GLU A 49 -23.41 -8.55 42.68
C GLU A 49 -24.08 -8.66 41.29
N LYS A 50 -25.19 -7.91 41.18
CA LYS A 50 -26.10 -7.78 40.06
C LYS A 50 -25.45 -7.07 38.87
N PRO A 51 -25.90 -7.33 37.65
CA PRO A 51 -25.48 -6.58 36.47
C PRO A 51 -26.19 -5.22 36.36
N ALA A 52 -25.41 -4.18 36.03
CA ALA A 52 -25.87 -2.83 35.71
C ALA A 52 -26.43 -2.74 34.27
N PRO A 53 -27.25 -1.76 33.98
CA PRO A 53 -28.14 -1.76 32.79
C PRO A 53 -27.45 -1.26 31.53
N LYS A 54 -27.95 -1.79 30.39
CA LYS A 54 -27.62 -1.39 29.04
C LYS A 54 -28.05 0.05 28.76
N GLU A 55 -27.16 0.92 28.35
CA GLU A 55 -27.50 2.19 27.72
C GLU A 55 -27.83 1.96 26.22
N GLU A 56 -29.03 2.38 25.85
CA GLU A 56 -29.51 2.47 24.46
C GLU A 56 -28.89 3.73 23.83
N GLU A 57 -28.05 3.55 22.82
CA GLU A 57 -27.60 4.65 21.94
C GLU A 57 -28.71 5.00 20.95
N LYS A 58 -29.26 6.20 21.11
CA LYS A 58 -30.20 6.82 20.16
C LYS A 58 -29.45 7.24 18.90
N GLN A 59 -29.85 6.68 17.77
CA GLN A 59 -29.47 7.16 16.44
C GLN A 59 -30.18 8.49 16.15
N GLU A 60 -29.41 9.55 15.90
CA GLU A 60 -29.89 10.78 15.24
C GLU A 60 -29.87 10.59 13.71
N PRO A 61 -30.85 11.15 12.97
CA PRO A 61 -30.90 10.98 11.51
C PRO A 61 -29.92 11.88 10.79
N GLU A 62 -29.15 11.28 9.87
CA GLU A 62 -28.28 11.99 8.94
C GLU A 62 -29.09 12.91 8.01
N LYS A 63 -28.72 14.18 8.00
CA LYS A 63 -29.18 15.18 7.03
C LYS A 63 -28.48 14.96 5.69
N GLU A 64 -29.27 14.74 4.65
CA GLU A 64 -28.85 14.78 3.25
C GLU A 64 -28.32 16.18 2.89
N GLU A 65 -27.06 16.28 2.45
CA GLU A 65 -26.53 17.46 1.75
C GLU A 65 -26.87 17.37 0.25
N PRO A 66 -27.23 18.51 -0.38
CA PRO A 66 -27.63 18.49 -1.80
C PRO A 66 -26.44 18.31 -2.74
N ALA A 67 -26.68 17.57 -3.81
CA ALA A 67 -25.76 17.28 -4.90
C ALA A 67 -25.32 18.58 -5.60
N GLU A 68 -24.00 18.78 -5.73
CA GLU A 68 -23.41 19.78 -6.62
C GLU A 68 -23.45 19.27 -8.07
N GLU A 69 -24.17 19.98 -8.93
CA GLU A 69 -24.18 19.83 -10.38
C GLU A 69 -22.82 20.22 -10.96
N GLU A 70 -22.17 19.29 -11.65
CA GLU A 70 -21.06 19.59 -12.57
C GLU A 70 -21.59 19.90 -13.97
N PRO A 71 -21.00 20.89 -14.69
CA PRO A 71 -21.51 21.32 -15.97
C PRO A 71 -21.28 20.28 -17.09
N GLU A 72 -22.32 20.08 -17.85
CA GLU A 72 -22.34 19.30 -19.09
C GLU A 72 -21.30 19.83 -20.09
N SER A 73 -20.46 18.94 -20.61
CA SER A 73 -19.68 19.16 -21.82
C SER A 73 -20.46 18.53 -22.99
N GLU A 74 -20.84 19.36 -23.92
CA GLU A 74 -21.36 18.97 -25.22
C GLU A 74 -20.31 18.16 -25.96
N ASP A 75 -20.59 16.88 -26.19
CA ASP A 75 -19.88 16.07 -27.15
C ASP A 75 -20.89 15.51 -28.17
N GLY A 76 -20.53 15.72 -29.44
CA GLY A 76 -21.33 15.58 -30.60
C GLY A 76 -22.07 14.24 -30.78
N GLU A 77 -23.26 14.35 -31.30
CA GLU A 77 -24.07 13.25 -31.78
C GLU A 77 -23.36 12.53 -32.95
N GLU A 78 -22.82 11.35 -32.63
CA GLU A 78 -22.47 10.37 -33.66
C GLU A 78 -23.72 9.53 -33.95
N GLN A 79 -24.29 9.72 -35.14
CA GLN A 79 -25.44 8.99 -35.63
C GLN A 79 -25.17 7.50 -35.66
N VAL A 80 -25.96 6.75 -34.89
CA VAL A 80 -26.02 5.29 -34.95
C VAL A 80 -26.80 4.89 -36.20
N PRO A 81 -26.24 4.07 -37.10
CA PRO A 81 -27.01 3.51 -38.22
C PRO A 81 -28.06 2.54 -37.69
N GLY A 82 -29.24 2.60 -38.31
CA GLY A 82 -30.45 1.91 -37.90
C GLY A 82 -30.35 0.40 -37.79
N ASP A 83 -31.23 -0.13 -36.95
CA ASP A 83 -31.50 -1.53 -36.68
C ASP A 83 -31.98 -2.28 -37.93
N GLU A 84 -31.05 -2.95 -38.64
CA GLU A 84 -31.40 -4.05 -39.55
C GLU A 84 -30.82 -5.42 -39.13
N ASP A 85 -30.10 -5.50 -37.98
CA ASP A 85 -29.40 -6.72 -37.53
C ASP A 85 -30.14 -7.53 -36.44
N SER A 86 -31.42 -7.28 -36.17
CA SER A 86 -32.14 -7.95 -35.09
C SER A 86 -32.62 -9.38 -35.39
N GLN A 87 -32.76 -9.75 -36.66
CA GLN A 87 -33.26 -11.09 -37.08
C GLN A 87 -32.11 -12.11 -37.14
N ASP A 88 -30.96 -11.74 -37.75
CA ASP A 88 -29.77 -12.61 -37.83
C ASP A 88 -29.11 -12.90 -36.49
N ALA A 89 -29.26 -12.01 -35.48
CA ALA A 89 -28.71 -12.21 -34.16
C ALA A 89 -29.48 -13.25 -33.30
N MET A 90 -30.77 -13.48 -33.59
CA MET A 90 -31.57 -14.50 -32.88
C MET A 90 -31.28 -15.92 -33.36
N ASP A 91 -30.91 -16.12 -34.60
CA ASP A 91 -30.60 -17.43 -35.19
C ASP A 91 -29.21 -17.98 -34.76
N ALA A 92 -28.39 -17.15 -34.13
CA ALA A 92 -27.02 -17.50 -33.69
C ALA A 92 -26.94 -18.00 -32.25
N VAL A 93 -28.02 -18.00 -31.43
CA VAL A 93 -28.01 -18.41 -30.04
C VAL A 93 -27.99 -19.94 -29.93
N LEU A 94 -26.93 -20.47 -29.30
CA LEU A 94 -26.75 -21.91 -29.02
C LEU A 94 -27.56 -22.33 -27.78
N ALA A 95 -27.53 -21.52 -26.72
CA ALA A 95 -28.21 -21.77 -25.47
C ALA A 95 -28.45 -20.48 -24.68
N LYS A 96 -29.48 -20.47 -23.82
CA LYS A 96 -29.82 -19.33 -22.95
C LYS A 96 -30.55 -19.75 -21.70
N GLY A 97 -30.57 -18.89 -20.69
CA GLY A 97 -31.28 -19.15 -19.44
C GLY A 97 -31.14 -18.04 -18.41
N LYS A 98 -31.53 -18.33 -17.17
CA LYS A 98 -31.38 -17.44 -16.00
C LYS A 98 -30.07 -17.77 -15.27
N CYS A 99 -29.38 -16.74 -14.76
CA CYS A 99 -28.18 -16.86 -13.91
C CYS A 99 -28.19 -15.84 -12.76
N GLY A 100 -29.34 -15.32 -12.38
CA GLY A 100 -29.62 -14.44 -11.25
C GLY A 100 -31.10 -14.08 -11.22
N LYS A 101 -31.59 -13.46 -10.13
CA LYS A 101 -33.03 -13.07 -10.03
C LYS A 101 -33.49 -12.23 -11.21
N LYS A 102 -32.68 -11.26 -11.64
CA LYS A 102 -32.91 -10.38 -12.80
C LYS A 102 -31.73 -10.40 -13.78
N VAL A 103 -30.96 -11.50 -13.80
CA VAL A 103 -29.80 -11.69 -14.67
C VAL A 103 -30.02 -12.94 -15.52
N LYS A 104 -29.71 -12.83 -16.81
CA LYS A 104 -29.86 -13.87 -17.83
C LYS A 104 -28.54 -14.09 -18.54
N TRP A 105 -28.36 -15.26 -19.13
CA TRP A 105 -27.24 -15.57 -19.98
C TRP A 105 -27.69 -16.06 -21.36
N SER A 106 -26.85 -15.87 -22.31
CA SER A 106 -26.97 -16.49 -23.64
C SER A 106 -25.58 -16.82 -24.19
N LEU A 107 -25.47 -17.92 -24.91
CA LEU A 107 -24.26 -18.37 -25.60
C LEU A 107 -24.54 -18.44 -27.07
N ASP A 108 -23.72 -17.79 -27.89
CA ASP A 108 -23.82 -17.87 -29.35
C ASP A 108 -22.92 -18.99 -29.93
N LYS A 109 -23.15 -19.36 -31.19
CA LYS A 109 -22.36 -20.39 -31.90
C LYS A 109 -20.88 -20.01 -32.06
N LYS A 110 -20.52 -18.71 -31.95
CA LYS A 110 -19.15 -18.21 -32.01
C LYS A 110 -18.40 -18.40 -30.66
N GLY A 111 -19.09 -18.82 -29.61
CA GLY A 111 -18.53 -19.03 -28.26
C GLY A 111 -18.53 -17.77 -27.38
N THR A 112 -19.40 -16.79 -27.65
CA THR A 112 -19.57 -15.64 -26.78
C THR A 112 -20.66 -15.90 -25.76
N LEU A 113 -20.28 -15.97 -24.48
CA LEU A 113 -21.20 -16.01 -23.34
C LEU A 113 -21.54 -14.57 -22.92
N LYS A 114 -22.79 -14.16 -23.14
CA LYS A 114 -23.31 -12.85 -22.74
C LYS A 114 -24.11 -12.97 -21.44
N ILE A 115 -23.80 -12.15 -20.45
CA ILE A 115 -24.53 -12.01 -19.18
C ILE A 115 -25.23 -10.66 -19.19
N THR A 116 -26.56 -10.65 -19.11
CA THR A 116 -27.39 -9.44 -19.24
C THR A 116 -28.35 -9.29 -18.06
N GLY A 117 -28.80 -8.06 -17.79
CA GLY A 117 -29.78 -7.79 -16.74
C GLY A 117 -29.24 -6.86 -15.66
N LYS A 118 -29.86 -6.90 -14.45
CA LYS A 118 -29.53 -6.01 -13.33
C LYS A 118 -29.36 -6.81 -12.04
N GLY A 119 -28.32 -6.46 -11.23
CA GLY A 119 -28.06 -7.06 -9.93
C GLY A 119 -27.00 -8.16 -9.96
N SER A 120 -27.11 -9.12 -9.05
CA SER A 120 -26.10 -10.17 -8.84
C SER A 120 -26.39 -11.41 -9.67
N MET A 121 -25.33 -12.04 -10.16
CA MET A 121 -25.39 -13.42 -10.61
C MET A 121 -25.62 -14.35 -9.42
N TYR A 122 -26.15 -15.55 -9.67
CA TYR A 122 -26.17 -16.63 -8.69
C TYR A 122 -24.73 -17.10 -8.42
N GLY A 123 -24.48 -17.59 -7.21
CA GLY A 123 -23.32 -18.42 -6.90
C GLY A 123 -23.56 -19.84 -7.36
N TYR A 124 -22.47 -20.52 -7.68
CA TYR A 124 -22.43 -21.92 -8.10
C TYR A 124 -21.48 -22.70 -7.19
N SER A 125 -21.51 -24.01 -7.25
CA SER A 125 -20.64 -24.88 -6.46
C SER A 125 -19.81 -25.80 -7.36
N PHE A 126 -18.73 -26.32 -6.78
CA PHE A 126 -17.95 -27.40 -7.35
C PHE A 126 -18.44 -28.72 -6.76
N ASP A 127 -18.72 -29.69 -7.60
CA ASP A 127 -19.06 -31.05 -7.19
C ASP A 127 -17.80 -31.94 -7.25
N PRO A 128 -17.25 -32.37 -6.11
CA PRO A 128 -16.04 -33.18 -6.10
C PRO A 128 -16.26 -34.59 -6.65
N SER A 129 -17.49 -35.10 -6.70
CA SER A 129 -17.80 -36.44 -7.23
C SER A 129 -17.75 -36.48 -8.76
N THR A 130 -18.21 -35.43 -9.40
CA THR A 130 -18.22 -35.30 -10.87
C THR A 130 -17.08 -34.43 -11.41
N TYR A 131 -16.32 -33.76 -10.53
CA TYR A 131 -15.31 -32.76 -10.89
C TYR A 131 -15.85 -31.65 -11.80
N GLN A 132 -17.11 -31.24 -11.61
CA GLN A 132 -17.76 -30.23 -12.40
C GLN A 132 -18.32 -29.09 -11.54
N TYR A 133 -18.46 -27.93 -12.14
CA TYR A 133 -19.19 -26.81 -11.56
C TYR A 133 -20.64 -26.87 -12.01
N ASN A 134 -21.59 -26.61 -11.14
CA ASN A 134 -23.02 -26.67 -11.46
C ASN A 134 -23.54 -25.42 -12.19
N THR A 135 -22.70 -24.77 -12.98
CA THR A 135 -23.09 -23.62 -13.80
C THR A 135 -24.08 -24.01 -14.90
N PRO A 136 -25.05 -23.15 -15.27
CA PRO A 136 -26.02 -23.50 -16.32
C PRO A 136 -25.41 -23.63 -17.73
N TRP A 137 -24.15 -23.26 -17.92
CA TRP A 137 -23.38 -23.43 -19.15
C TRP A 137 -22.29 -24.51 -19.03
N VAL A 138 -22.32 -25.35 -18.00
CA VAL A 138 -21.27 -26.36 -17.77
C VAL A 138 -21.02 -27.25 -18.99
N LYS A 139 -22.08 -27.64 -19.70
CA LYS A 139 -21.99 -28.46 -20.94
C LYS A 139 -21.26 -27.76 -22.08
N TYR A 140 -21.11 -26.45 -22.00
CA TYR A 140 -20.56 -25.60 -23.09
C TYR A 140 -19.24 -24.94 -22.69
N THR A 141 -18.66 -25.24 -21.55
CA THR A 141 -17.42 -24.56 -21.05
C THR A 141 -16.28 -24.61 -22.05
N SER A 142 -16.15 -25.74 -22.79
CA SER A 142 -15.15 -25.90 -23.85
C SER A 142 -15.40 -25.02 -25.09
N ASN A 143 -16.63 -24.59 -25.28
CA ASN A 143 -17.03 -23.72 -26.41
C ASN A 143 -16.89 -22.23 -26.09
N ILE A 144 -16.86 -21.87 -24.80
CA ILE A 144 -16.81 -20.46 -24.40
C ILE A 144 -15.41 -19.90 -24.66
N LYS A 145 -15.33 -18.90 -25.53
CA LYS A 145 -14.09 -18.19 -25.92
C LYS A 145 -14.07 -16.74 -25.42
N LYS A 146 -15.24 -16.15 -25.26
CA LYS A 146 -15.43 -14.75 -24.85
C LYS A 146 -16.56 -14.63 -23.84
N ILE A 147 -16.37 -13.81 -22.81
CA ILE A 147 -17.39 -13.47 -21.81
C ILE A 147 -17.67 -11.96 -21.90
N VAL A 148 -18.95 -11.61 -22.00
CA VAL A 148 -19.41 -10.21 -22.00
C VAL A 148 -20.45 -10.02 -20.92
N VAL A 149 -20.11 -9.27 -19.88
CA VAL A 149 -21.01 -8.92 -18.79
C VAL A 149 -21.53 -7.50 -19.01
N SER A 150 -22.84 -7.37 -19.17
CA SER A 150 -23.50 -6.10 -19.55
C SER A 150 -23.65 -5.14 -18.37
N LYS A 151 -23.86 -3.85 -18.69
CA LYS A 151 -24.19 -2.81 -17.72
C LYS A 151 -25.42 -3.22 -16.89
N GLY A 152 -25.37 -2.99 -15.57
CA GLY A 152 -26.42 -3.36 -14.61
C GLY A 152 -26.09 -4.59 -13.77
N VAL A 153 -25.20 -5.48 -14.22
CA VAL A 153 -24.69 -6.58 -13.40
C VAL A 153 -23.69 -6.03 -12.40
N THR A 154 -23.87 -6.35 -11.13
CA THR A 154 -23.07 -5.80 -10.02
C THR A 154 -22.15 -6.82 -9.35
N THR A 155 -22.45 -8.12 -9.51
CA THR A 155 -21.71 -9.21 -8.86
C THR A 155 -21.53 -10.37 -9.84
N ILE A 156 -20.30 -10.85 -9.96
CA ILE A 156 -20.00 -12.15 -10.57
C ILE A 156 -20.09 -13.19 -9.43
N GLY A 157 -20.95 -14.18 -9.59
CA GLY A 157 -21.21 -15.20 -8.56
C GLY A 157 -20.04 -16.17 -8.36
N ASP A 158 -20.14 -16.96 -7.30
CA ASP A 158 -19.13 -17.98 -6.98
C ASP A 158 -19.00 -18.94 -8.15
N TYR A 159 -17.77 -19.30 -8.51
CA TYR A 159 -17.42 -20.22 -9.59
C TYR A 159 -18.07 -19.93 -10.96
N ALA A 160 -18.65 -18.73 -11.16
CA ALA A 160 -19.46 -18.44 -12.35
C ALA A 160 -18.77 -18.77 -13.69
N PHE A 161 -17.49 -18.52 -13.80
CA PHE A 161 -16.72 -18.79 -15.00
C PHE A 161 -15.55 -19.76 -14.76
N ALA A 162 -15.59 -20.48 -13.63
CA ALA A 162 -14.55 -21.44 -13.31
C ALA A 162 -14.47 -22.55 -14.37
N GLY A 163 -13.26 -23.01 -14.66
CA GLY A 163 -13.02 -24.06 -15.66
C GLY A 163 -13.29 -23.66 -17.13
N CYS A 164 -13.53 -22.38 -17.41
CA CYS A 164 -13.66 -21.89 -18.78
C CYS A 164 -12.27 -21.78 -19.44
N LEU A 165 -11.67 -22.93 -19.75
CA LEU A 165 -10.27 -23.07 -20.18
C LEU A 165 -9.93 -22.29 -21.46
N ASN A 166 -10.91 -22.14 -22.39
CA ASN A 166 -10.71 -21.53 -23.70
C ASN A 166 -11.06 -20.04 -23.76
N VAL A 167 -11.45 -19.44 -22.62
CA VAL A 167 -11.76 -18.00 -22.55
C VAL A 167 -10.48 -17.19 -22.71
N THR A 168 -10.44 -16.37 -23.74
CA THR A 168 -9.33 -15.45 -24.02
C THR A 168 -9.67 -13.97 -23.76
N SER A 169 -10.96 -13.64 -23.66
CA SER A 169 -11.43 -12.26 -23.50
C SER A 169 -12.62 -12.16 -22.54
N VAL A 170 -12.54 -11.23 -21.61
CA VAL A 170 -13.61 -10.91 -20.65
C VAL A 170 -13.84 -9.41 -20.64
N SER A 171 -15.09 -8.99 -20.85
CA SER A 171 -15.54 -7.60 -20.71
C SER A 171 -16.43 -7.45 -19.49
N LEU A 172 -16.05 -6.58 -18.56
CA LEU A 172 -16.75 -6.31 -17.29
C LEU A 172 -17.34 -4.89 -17.27
N PRO A 173 -18.55 -4.68 -16.72
CA PRO A 173 -19.21 -3.38 -16.72
C PRO A 173 -18.63 -2.44 -15.66
N LYS A 174 -18.63 -1.13 -15.94
CA LYS A 174 -18.15 -0.09 -15.00
C LYS A 174 -18.88 -0.08 -13.63
N GLY A 175 -20.05 -0.71 -13.51
CA GLY A 175 -20.83 -0.81 -12.28
C GLY A 175 -20.55 -2.05 -11.42
N LEU A 176 -19.69 -2.97 -11.85
CA LEU A 176 -19.37 -4.20 -11.12
C LEU A 176 -18.75 -3.88 -9.76
N LYS A 177 -19.20 -4.53 -8.69
CA LYS A 177 -18.76 -4.32 -7.30
C LYS A 177 -17.96 -5.48 -6.74
N ILE A 178 -18.36 -6.71 -7.05
CA ILE A 178 -17.85 -7.92 -6.42
C ILE A 178 -17.52 -8.97 -7.47
N ILE A 179 -16.38 -9.62 -7.31
CA ILE A 179 -15.97 -10.85 -7.98
C ILE A 179 -15.86 -11.90 -6.87
N CYS A 180 -16.78 -12.87 -6.87
CA CYS A 180 -16.92 -13.82 -5.78
C CYS A 180 -15.92 -14.98 -5.87
N TYR A 181 -16.06 -15.94 -4.95
CA TYR A 181 -15.21 -17.09 -4.76
C TYR A 181 -15.00 -17.86 -6.08
N GLY A 182 -13.73 -18.15 -6.42
CA GLY A 182 -13.36 -18.94 -7.58
C GLY A 182 -13.91 -18.47 -8.94
N ALA A 183 -14.42 -17.26 -9.06
CA ALA A 183 -15.22 -16.79 -10.20
C ALA A 183 -14.54 -16.99 -11.57
N PHE A 184 -13.23 -16.89 -11.67
CA PHE A 184 -12.41 -17.11 -12.86
C PHE A 184 -11.32 -18.17 -12.64
N CYS A 185 -11.51 -19.06 -11.64
CA CYS A 185 -10.58 -20.13 -11.34
C CYS A 185 -10.43 -21.06 -12.57
N GLY A 186 -9.19 -21.44 -12.91
CA GLY A 186 -8.90 -22.31 -14.03
C GLY A 186 -9.12 -21.70 -15.42
N CYS A 187 -9.32 -20.40 -15.56
CA CYS A 187 -9.38 -19.73 -16.86
C CYS A 187 -7.99 -19.64 -17.52
N SER A 188 -7.40 -20.77 -17.85
CA SER A 188 -5.98 -20.89 -18.24
C SER A 188 -5.58 -20.16 -19.53
N SER A 189 -6.52 -19.90 -20.43
CA SER A 189 -6.28 -19.11 -21.66
C SER A 189 -6.48 -17.59 -21.47
N LEU A 190 -6.97 -17.14 -20.32
CA LEU A 190 -7.25 -15.72 -20.04
C LEU A 190 -5.95 -14.99 -19.67
N LYS A 191 -5.28 -14.42 -20.65
CA LYS A 191 -3.99 -13.73 -20.45
C LYS A 191 -4.12 -12.32 -19.85
N LYS A 192 -5.25 -11.66 -20.08
CA LYS A 192 -5.49 -10.28 -19.64
C LYS A 192 -6.97 -10.06 -19.31
N ILE A 193 -7.20 -9.36 -18.20
CA ILE A 193 -8.53 -8.88 -17.81
C ILE A 193 -8.40 -7.47 -17.23
N THR A 194 -9.37 -6.60 -17.57
CA THR A 194 -9.44 -5.25 -16.98
C THR A 194 -10.53 -5.22 -15.93
N ILE A 195 -10.14 -5.00 -14.67
CA ILE A 195 -11.08 -4.91 -13.56
C ILE A 195 -11.56 -3.46 -13.42
N PRO A 196 -12.88 -3.21 -13.42
CA PRO A 196 -13.43 -1.87 -13.26
C PRO A 196 -13.05 -1.22 -11.92
N LYS A 197 -12.83 0.09 -11.90
CA LYS A 197 -12.49 0.86 -10.68
C LYS A 197 -13.58 0.80 -9.60
N SER A 198 -14.79 0.40 -9.96
CA SER A 198 -15.93 0.21 -9.04
C SER A 198 -15.86 -1.05 -8.19
N VAL A 199 -15.00 -2.02 -8.54
CA VAL A 199 -14.83 -3.26 -7.77
C VAL A 199 -14.20 -2.95 -6.43
N ARG A 200 -14.81 -3.52 -5.36
CA ARG A 200 -14.40 -3.36 -3.96
C ARG A 200 -13.98 -4.67 -3.31
N ARG A 201 -14.40 -5.80 -3.87
CA ARG A 201 -14.09 -7.12 -3.34
C ARG A 201 -13.76 -8.10 -4.45
N ILE A 202 -12.63 -8.80 -4.27
CA ILE A 202 -12.18 -9.95 -5.04
C ILE A 202 -11.99 -11.04 -4.00
N ASP A 203 -12.80 -12.11 -4.08
CA ASP A 203 -12.84 -13.15 -3.05
C ASP A 203 -11.76 -14.22 -3.24
N ASN A 204 -11.72 -15.19 -2.30
CA ASN A 204 -10.79 -16.29 -2.30
C ASN A 204 -10.83 -17.04 -3.63
N TYR A 205 -9.68 -17.47 -4.12
CA TYR A 205 -9.52 -18.26 -5.36
C TYR A 205 -10.02 -17.60 -6.63
N ALA A 206 -10.41 -16.31 -6.61
CA ALA A 206 -11.14 -15.66 -7.71
C ALA A 206 -10.44 -15.78 -9.08
N PHE A 207 -9.12 -15.81 -9.13
CA PHE A 207 -8.30 -15.97 -10.34
C PHE A 207 -7.29 -17.12 -10.23
N CYS A 208 -7.50 -18.04 -9.29
CA CYS A 208 -6.63 -19.20 -9.12
C CYS A 208 -6.47 -19.96 -10.45
N GLU A 209 -5.26 -20.42 -10.78
CA GLU A 209 -4.94 -21.14 -12.04
C GLU A 209 -5.30 -20.40 -13.33
N SER A 210 -5.54 -19.10 -13.26
CA SER A 210 -5.80 -18.32 -14.48
C SER A 210 -4.51 -18.06 -15.27
N GLY A 211 -4.67 -17.88 -16.59
CA GLY A 211 -3.55 -17.62 -17.51
C GLY A 211 -3.01 -16.18 -17.47
N ILE A 212 -3.44 -15.36 -16.51
CA ILE A 212 -3.15 -13.93 -16.43
C ILE A 212 -1.65 -13.66 -16.40
N GLU A 213 -1.18 -12.78 -17.30
CA GLU A 213 0.22 -12.36 -17.38
C GLU A 213 0.51 -11.08 -16.59
N SER A 214 -0.48 -10.22 -16.42
CA SER A 214 -0.38 -8.99 -15.62
C SER A 214 -1.72 -8.61 -15.03
N PHE A 215 -1.72 -8.05 -13.80
CA PHE A 215 -2.95 -7.66 -13.13
C PHE A 215 -2.80 -6.35 -12.37
N THR A 216 -3.85 -5.52 -12.39
CA THR A 216 -3.95 -4.31 -11.58
C THR A 216 -5.12 -4.43 -10.63
N ILE A 217 -4.84 -4.48 -9.34
CA ILE A 217 -5.85 -4.51 -8.29
C ILE A 217 -6.50 -3.11 -8.19
N PRO A 218 -7.84 -3.00 -8.22
CA PRO A 218 -8.52 -1.71 -8.11
C PRO A 218 -8.30 -1.03 -6.75
N LYS A 219 -8.22 0.29 -6.74
CA LYS A 219 -8.06 1.10 -5.50
C LYS A 219 -9.18 0.93 -4.46
N GLY A 220 -10.27 0.27 -4.81
CA GLY A 220 -11.36 -0.03 -3.87
C GLY A 220 -11.17 -1.31 -3.07
N VAL A 221 -10.20 -2.16 -3.45
CA VAL A 221 -9.91 -3.42 -2.78
C VAL A 221 -8.96 -3.15 -1.62
N THR A 222 -9.31 -3.66 -0.44
CA THR A 222 -8.57 -3.44 0.81
C THR A 222 -7.78 -4.65 1.28
N GLU A 223 -8.03 -5.81 0.70
CA GLU A 223 -7.37 -7.07 1.05
C GLU A 223 -7.22 -7.95 -0.20
N ILE A 224 -6.08 -8.60 -0.36
CA ILE A 224 -5.90 -9.67 -1.32
C ILE A 224 -6.24 -10.96 -0.58
N LYS A 225 -7.34 -11.57 -0.97
CA LYS A 225 -7.89 -12.73 -0.28
C LYS A 225 -7.06 -14.00 -0.50
N GLU A 226 -7.37 -15.04 0.29
CA GLU A 226 -6.75 -16.35 0.21
C GLU A 226 -6.74 -16.89 -1.22
N ALA A 227 -5.58 -17.36 -1.67
CA ALA A 227 -5.35 -17.99 -2.97
C ALA A 227 -5.91 -17.22 -4.18
N ALA A 228 -6.20 -15.91 -4.04
CA ALA A 228 -6.87 -15.13 -5.09
C ALA A 228 -6.17 -15.19 -6.44
N PHE A 229 -4.86 -15.37 -6.46
CA PHE A 229 -4.01 -15.52 -7.66
C PHE A 229 -3.09 -16.75 -7.57
N ALA A 230 -3.42 -17.74 -6.72
CA ALA A 230 -2.60 -18.96 -6.59
C ALA A 230 -2.50 -19.68 -7.94
N ALA A 231 -1.34 -20.27 -8.22
CA ALA A 231 -1.05 -20.98 -9.46
C ALA A 231 -1.29 -20.19 -10.75
N CYS A 232 -1.25 -18.86 -10.65
CA CYS A 232 -1.17 -18.01 -11.85
C CYS A 232 0.24 -18.10 -12.45
N TYR A 233 0.57 -19.28 -13.00
CA TYR A 233 1.92 -19.61 -13.48
C TYR A 233 2.49 -18.63 -14.49
N ASN A 234 1.63 -17.87 -15.18
CA ASN A 234 2.02 -16.90 -16.19
C ASN A 234 2.11 -15.46 -15.68
N LEU A 235 1.76 -15.19 -14.43
CA LEU A 235 1.76 -13.85 -13.85
C LEU A 235 3.18 -13.30 -13.74
N LYS A 236 3.49 -12.28 -14.55
CA LYS A 236 4.80 -11.61 -14.61
C LYS A 236 4.86 -10.37 -13.70
N SER A 237 3.72 -9.71 -13.52
CA SER A 237 3.63 -8.46 -12.74
C SER A 237 2.26 -8.26 -12.12
N ILE A 238 2.25 -7.69 -10.91
CA ILE A 238 1.04 -7.29 -10.19
C ILE A 238 1.19 -5.86 -9.66
N SER A 239 0.13 -5.06 -9.80
CA SER A 239 0.06 -3.72 -9.19
C SER A 239 -0.87 -3.75 -8.00
N ILE A 240 -0.32 -3.56 -6.80
CA ILE A 240 -1.04 -3.55 -5.52
C ILE A 240 -1.25 -2.09 -5.10
N PRO A 241 -2.49 -1.61 -4.92
CA PRO A 241 -2.76 -0.23 -4.54
C PRO A 241 -2.51 0.01 -3.04
N SER A 242 -2.31 1.27 -2.66
CA SER A 242 -2.12 1.71 -1.27
C SER A 242 -3.35 1.56 -0.36
N THR A 243 -4.42 1.00 -0.85
CA THR A 243 -5.61 0.64 -0.05
C THR A 243 -5.53 -0.77 0.53
N VAL A 244 -4.65 -1.62 0.00
CA VAL A 244 -4.48 -2.99 0.49
C VAL A 244 -3.74 -2.98 1.82
N THR A 245 -4.32 -3.63 2.82
CA THR A 245 -3.78 -3.73 4.19
C THR A 245 -3.28 -5.13 4.54
N LYS A 246 -3.68 -6.15 3.76
CA LYS A 246 -3.36 -7.55 4.02
C LYS A 246 -3.17 -8.33 2.71
N ILE A 247 -2.15 -9.19 2.67
CA ILE A 247 -1.94 -10.17 1.62
C ILE A 247 -2.20 -11.54 2.25
N GLY A 248 -3.29 -12.17 1.82
CA GLY A 248 -3.84 -13.39 2.43
C GLY A 248 -3.05 -14.66 2.14
N VAL A 249 -3.47 -15.74 2.79
CA VAL A 249 -2.87 -17.08 2.68
C VAL A 249 -2.75 -17.51 1.21
N ALA A 250 -1.57 -17.95 0.81
CA ALA A 250 -1.29 -18.47 -0.53
C ALA A 250 -1.70 -17.52 -1.69
N ALA A 251 -1.88 -16.22 -1.43
CA ALA A 251 -2.46 -15.28 -2.39
C ALA A 251 -1.78 -15.29 -3.77
N PHE A 252 -0.47 -15.51 -3.83
CA PHE A 252 0.36 -15.60 -5.04
C PHE A 252 1.19 -16.89 -5.09
N ASN A 253 0.78 -17.92 -4.32
CA ASN A 253 1.48 -19.19 -4.30
C ASN A 253 1.60 -19.76 -5.73
N TYR A 254 2.77 -20.31 -6.09
CA TYR A 254 3.07 -20.83 -7.45
C TYR A 254 2.98 -19.80 -8.59
N CYS A 255 3.08 -18.50 -8.33
CA CYS A 255 3.24 -17.49 -9.39
C CYS A 255 4.66 -17.51 -9.98
N GLN A 256 5.00 -18.60 -10.68
CA GLN A 256 6.37 -18.93 -11.07
C GLN A 256 7.03 -17.90 -11.99
N LYS A 257 6.26 -17.14 -12.79
CA LYS A 257 6.82 -16.09 -13.68
C LYS A 257 6.86 -14.68 -13.05
N LEU A 258 6.44 -14.54 -11.79
CA LEU A 258 6.51 -13.26 -11.08
C LEU A 258 7.98 -12.95 -10.75
N THR A 259 8.52 -11.84 -11.30
CA THR A 259 9.95 -11.48 -11.12
C THR A 259 10.16 -10.43 -10.04
N SER A 260 9.18 -9.61 -9.79
CA SER A 260 9.25 -8.58 -8.76
C SER A 260 7.88 -8.19 -8.23
N VAL A 261 7.83 -7.81 -6.96
CA VAL A 261 6.64 -7.25 -6.33
C VAL A 261 7.01 -6.03 -5.49
N THR A 262 6.11 -5.03 -5.49
CA THR A 262 6.20 -3.88 -4.59
C THR A 262 5.04 -3.95 -3.61
N ILE A 263 5.37 -4.10 -2.32
CA ILE A 263 4.42 -4.11 -1.22
C ILE A 263 4.15 -2.66 -0.80
N PRO A 264 2.89 -2.19 -0.79
CA PRO A 264 2.55 -0.84 -0.32
C PRO A 264 2.76 -0.68 1.19
N SER A 265 3.00 0.56 1.64
CA SER A 265 3.16 0.87 3.08
C SER A 265 1.89 0.69 3.92
N SER A 266 0.75 0.49 3.29
CA SER A 266 -0.52 0.15 3.93
C SER A 266 -0.59 -1.31 4.41
N VAL A 267 0.18 -2.21 3.77
CA VAL A 267 0.17 -3.64 4.11
C VAL A 267 0.78 -3.84 5.49
N LYS A 268 0.02 -4.52 6.34
CA LYS A 268 0.38 -4.88 7.72
C LYS A 268 0.85 -6.32 7.84
N GLU A 269 0.29 -7.19 7.02
CA GLU A 269 0.48 -8.62 7.13
C GLU A 269 0.69 -9.25 5.75
N ILE A 270 1.70 -10.11 5.66
CA ILE A 270 1.89 -11.07 4.58
C ILE A 270 1.67 -12.43 5.21
N GLU A 271 0.62 -13.14 4.81
CA GLU A 271 0.22 -14.39 5.46
C GLU A 271 0.98 -15.62 4.94
N TYR A 272 0.57 -16.78 5.44
CA TYR A 272 1.18 -18.07 5.17
C TYR A 272 1.23 -18.37 3.67
N TYR A 273 2.38 -18.84 3.18
CA TYR A 273 2.59 -19.22 1.76
C TYR A 273 2.31 -18.10 0.73
N ALA A 274 2.13 -16.85 1.14
CA ALA A 274 1.62 -15.78 0.28
C ALA A 274 2.35 -15.65 -1.07
N PHE A 275 3.66 -15.91 -1.11
CA PHE A 275 4.51 -15.91 -2.31
C PHE A 275 5.34 -17.19 -2.44
N ALA A 276 4.96 -18.27 -1.75
CA ALA A 276 5.71 -19.52 -1.83
C ALA A 276 5.74 -20.05 -3.28
N GLU A 277 6.79 -20.77 -3.65
CA GLU A 277 6.99 -21.31 -5.01
C GLU A 277 7.05 -20.26 -6.14
N CYS A 278 7.24 -18.99 -5.80
CA CYS A 278 7.50 -17.94 -6.78
C CYS A 278 8.96 -18.01 -7.26
N LYS A 279 9.32 -19.08 -7.98
CA LYS A 279 10.72 -19.47 -8.29
C LYS A 279 11.55 -18.38 -8.98
N ASN A 280 10.92 -17.49 -9.75
CA ASN A 280 11.59 -16.38 -10.45
C ASN A 280 11.50 -15.03 -9.73
N LEU A 281 10.95 -14.99 -8.51
CA LEU A 281 10.82 -13.75 -7.74
C LEU A 281 12.19 -13.28 -7.25
N LYS A 282 12.77 -12.35 -7.99
CA LYS A 282 14.12 -11.81 -7.75
C LYS A 282 14.13 -10.65 -6.74
N THR A 283 13.08 -9.82 -6.75
CA THR A 283 13.05 -8.60 -5.95
C THR A 283 11.70 -8.40 -5.28
N VAL A 284 11.72 -8.26 -3.96
CA VAL A 284 10.59 -7.82 -3.15
C VAL A 284 10.90 -6.44 -2.58
N LYS A 285 10.17 -5.42 -3.04
CA LYS A 285 10.27 -4.07 -2.48
C LYS A 285 9.30 -3.95 -1.31
N ILE A 286 9.84 -3.98 -0.11
CA ILE A 286 9.07 -3.89 1.13
C ILE A 286 9.00 -2.44 1.61
N PRO A 287 7.87 -2.02 2.19
CA PRO A 287 7.75 -0.70 2.81
C PRO A 287 8.70 -0.58 4.00
N VAL A 288 9.23 0.62 4.18
CA VAL A 288 10.15 0.95 5.28
C VAL A 288 9.48 0.92 6.66
N SER A 289 8.16 0.92 6.70
CA SER A 289 7.37 0.86 7.94
C SER A 289 5.97 0.36 7.62
N GLY A 290 5.31 -0.20 8.61
CA GLY A 290 3.91 -0.61 8.51
C GLY A 290 3.68 -2.10 8.36
N LEU A 291 4.62 -2.89 7.84
CA LEU A 291 4.55 -4.34 7.84
C LEU A 291 4.86 -4.85 9.26
N ASN A 292 3.96 -5.64 9.84
CA ASN A 292 4.07 -6.16 11.20
C ASN A 292 4.47 -7.63 11.22
N SER A 293 4.02 -8.42 10.23
CA SER A 293 4.28 -9.86 10.20
C SER A 293 4.55 -10.39 8.80
N ILE A 294 5.41 -11.39 8.75
CA ILE A 294 5.70 -12.26 7.60
C ILE A 294 5.36 -13.67 8.06
N GLY A 295 4.37 -14.29 7.42
CA GLY A 295 3.82 -15.59 7.81
C GLY A 295 4.75 -16.77 7.53
N VAL A 296 4.39 -17.94 8.07
CA VAL A 296 5.08 -19.21 7.83
C VAL A 296 5.14 -19.47 6.32
N ARG A 297 6.33 -19.82 5.82
CA ARG A 297 6.59 -20.13 4.40
C ARG A 297 6.16 -19.03 3.41
N ALA A 298 6.09 -17.77 3.85
CA ALA A 298 5.57 -16.67 3.02
C ALA A 298 6.34 -16.49 1.70
N PHE A 299 7.64 -16.75 1.67
CA PHE A 299 8.54 -16.68 0.51
C PHE A 299 9.30 -18.00 0.30
N ASP A 300 8.75 -19.12 0.79
CA ASP A 300 9.36 -20.43 0.67
C ASP A 300 9.61 -20.77 -0.82
N ASN A 301 10.77 -21.36 -1.11
CA ASN A 301 11.20 -21.74 -2.46
C ASN A 301 11.17 -20.59 -3.50
N CYS A 302 11.42 -19.36 -3.05
CA CYS A 302 11.68 -18.22 -3.93
C CYS A 302 13.14 -18.25 -4.42
N GLN A 303 13.45 -19.21 -5.31
CA GLN A 303 14.82 -19.56 -5.69
C GLN A 303 15.64 -18.41 -6.29
N ALA A 304 15.00 -17.48 -7.00
CA ALA A 304 15.66 -16.33 -7.60
C ALA A 304 15.84 -15.13 -6.66
N LEU A 305 15.34 -15.18 -5.42
CA LEU A 305 15.43 -14.08 -4.47
C LEU A 305 16.89 -13.89 -4.02
N GLU A 306 17.49 -12.75 -4.35
CA GLU A 306 18.91 -12.48 -4.10
C GLU A 306 19.16 -11.81 -2.75
N SER A 307 18.21 -10.98 -2.33
CA SER A 307 18.36 -10.23 -1.08
C SER A 307 16.99 -9.82 -0.51
N PHE A 308 16.94 -9.64 0.80
CA PHE A 308 15.73 -9.22 1.48
C PHE A 308 16.04 -8.25 2.64
N ASN A 309 15.23 -7.20 2.77
CA ASN A 309 15.35 -6.26 3.87
C ASN A 309 14.12 -6.40 4.77
N VAL A 310 14.32 -6.90 5.98
CA VAL A 310 13.27 -7.03 7.00
C VAL A 310 13.08 -5.68 7.70
N PRO A 311 11.93 -5.00 7.53
CA PRO A 311 11.67 -3.74 8.23
C PRO A 311 11.65 -3.93 9.75
N LEU A 312 12.11 -2.94 10.50
CA LEU A 312 12.07 -2.98 11.98
C LEU A 312 10.67 -3.11 12.57
N SER A 313 9.65 -2.69 11.83
CA SER A 313 8.25 -2.84 12.23
C SER A 313 7.77 -4.29 12.24
N VAL A 314 8.52 -5.21 11.63
CA VAL A 314 8.20 -6.65 11.62
C VAL A 314 8.56 -7.23 12.99
N THR A 315 7.55 -7.71 13.70
CA THR A 315 7.67 -8.33 15.02
C THR A 315 7.58 -9.86 14.97
N PHE A 316 7.07 -10.40 13.85
CA PHE A 316 6.92 -11.83 13.65
C PHE A 316 7.41 -12.24 12.26
N ILE A 317 8.26 -13.25 12.20
CA ILE A 317 8.70 -13.94 10.98
C ILE A 317 8.47 -15.44 11.24
N GLY A 318 7.59 -16.03 10.46
CA GLY A 318 7.20 -17.43 10.61
C GLY A 318 8.30 -18.41 10.20
N GLY A 319 8.23 -19.63 10.68
CA GLY A 319 9.15 -20.71 10.29
C GLY A 319 9.15 -20.91 8.77
N TYR A 320 10.30 -21.20 8.18
CA TYR A 320 10.50 -21.34 6.74
C TYR A 320 10.04 -20.14 5.89
N ALA A 321 9.86 -18.95 6.51
CA ALA A 321 9.38 -17.79 5.76
C ALA A 321 10.21 -17.50 4.50
N PHE A 322 11.48 -17.87 4.51
CA PHE A 322 12.44 -17.82 3.40
C PHE A 322 13.10 -19.17 3.19
N GLY A 323 12.39 -20.27 3.45
CA GLY A 323 12.89 -21.61 3.25
C GLY A 323 13.30 -21.85 1.80
N ASP A 324 14.31 -22.67 1.55
CA ASP A 324 14.79 -23.05 0.22
C ASP A 324 15.02 -21.91 -0.79
N CYS A 325 15.26 -20.69 -0.32
CA CYS A 325 15.65 -19.54 -1.15
C CYS A 325 17.14 -19.65 -1.55
N LYS A 326 17.46 -20.54 -2.48
CA LYS A 326 18.86 -20.96 -2.81
C LYS A 326 19.79 -19.83 -3.21
N ASN A 327 19.28 -18.75 -3.83
CA ASN A 327 20.07 -17.59 -4.24
C ASN A 327 20.03 -16.44 -3.23
N LEU A 328 19.36 -16.61 -2.09
CA LEU A 328 19.27 -15.56 -1.06
C LEU A 328 20.63 -15.43 -0.37
N ALA A 329 21.42 -14.49 -0.86
CA ALA A 329 22.78 -14.27 -0.37
C ALA A 329 22.84 -13.26 0.78
N LYS A 330 21.86 -12.37 0.89
CA LYS A 330 21.92 -11.25 1.84
C LYS A 330 20.55 -10.89 2.45
N VAL A 331 20.49 -10.90 3.77
CA VAL A 331 19.33 -10.45 4.54
C VAL A 331 19.75 -9.37 5.52
N TRP A 332 19.08 -8.22 5.45
CA TRP A 332 19.21 -7.16 6.47
C TRP A 332 18.13 -7.35 7.51
N ILE A 333 18.53 -7.59 8.74
CA ILE A 333 17.66 -7.94 9.87
C ILE A 333 18.28 -7.42 11.17
N SER A 334 17.48 -6.98 12.14
CA SER A 334 18.01 -6.64 13.45
C SER A 334 18.40 -7.89 14.24
N THR A 335 19.31 -7.75 15.22
CA THR A 335 19.71 -8.86 16.10
C THR A 335 18.51 -9.51 16.80
N THR A 336 17.57 -8.69 17.32
CA THR A 336 16.35 -9.20 17.96
C THR A 336 15.47 -9.99 16.99
N GLN A 337 15.25 -9.47 15.78
CA GLN A 337 14.46 -10.18 14.76
C GLN A 337 15.15 -11.47 14.33
N LYS A 338 16.48 -11.48 14.18
CA LYS A 338 17.25 -12.67 13.82
C LYS A 338 17.10 -13.77 14.86
N ASN A 339 17.23 -13.43 16.14
CA ASN A 339 17.09 -14.42 17.23
C ASN A 339 15.69 -15.06 17.26
N ASN A 340 14.66 -14.31 16.85
CA ASN A 340 13.28 -14.78 16.76
C ASN A 340 12.93 -15.48 15.42
N ALA A 341 13.87 -15.54 14.49
CA ALA A 341 13.65 -16.04 13.13
C ALA A 341 14.57 -17.20 12.75
N ILE A 342 14.99 -18.02 13.74
CA ILE A 342 15.99 -19.08 13.57
C ILE A 342 15.58 -20.04 12.44
N ASP A 343 14.36 -20.55 12.45
CA ASP A 343 13.85 -21.52 11.48
C ASP A 343 13.34 -20.88 10.19
N SER A 344 13.34 -19.55 10.11
CA SER A 344 12.74 -18.82 8.99
C SER A 344 13.55 -18.91 7.69
N PHE A 345 14.82 -19.32 7.78
CA PHE A 345 15.77 -19.37 6.65
C PHE A 345 16.27 -20.80 6.39
N GLU A 346 15.60 -21.80 6.92
CA GLU A 346 15.98 -23.19 6.76
C GLU A 346 16.03 -23.59 5.27
N GLY A 347 17.05 -24.36 4.86
CA GLY A 347 17.30 -24.69 3.45
C GLY A 347 17.95 -23.58 2.62
N SER A 348 18.11 -22.37 3.17
CA SER A 348 18.77 -21.22 2.52
C SER A 348 20.23 -21.08 3.01
N SER A 349 21.07 -22.03 2.65
CA SER A 349 22.41 -22.26 3.24
C SER A 349 23.44 -21.16 3.03
N ASN A 350 23.24 -20.24 2.10
CA ASN A 350 24.20 -19.21 1.73
C ASN A 350 23.90 -17.81 2.31
N VAL A 351 22.90 -17.69 3.18
CA VAL A 351 22.44 -16.41 3.71
C VAL A 351 23.49 -15.78 4.62
N LYS A 352 23.93 -14.60 4.25
CA LYS A 352 24.73 -13.71 5.11
C LYS A 352 23.80 -12.70 5.76
N PHE A 353 23.73 -12.72 7.08
CA PHE A 353 23.00 -11.72 7.84
C PHE A 353 23.88 -10.49 8.05
N ASP A 354 23.44 -9.36 7.52
CA ASP A 354 24.12 -8.09 7.74
C ASP A 354 23.54 -7.41 8.99
N GLU A 355 24.11 -7.76 10.13
CA GLU A 355 23.62 -7.24 11.41
C GLU A 355 24.06 -5.81 11.69
N HIS A 356 25.13 -5.31 11.06
CA HIS A 356 25.85 -4.15 11.60
C HIS A 356 26.45 -3.15 10.61
N ALA A 357 26.52 -3.42 9.32
CA ALA A 357 27.20 -2.48 8.41
C ALA A 357 26.39 -1.20 8.12
N TYR A 358 25.05 -1.29 8.26
CA TYR A 358 24.15 -0.18 7.92
C TYR A 358 23.19 0.10 9.06
N ALA A 359 22.99 1.37 9.35
CA ALA A 359 21.94 1.78 10.26
C ALA A 359 20.57 1.40 9.69
N ILE A 360 19.74 0.80 10.51
CA ILE A 360 18.43 0.28 10.15
C ILE A 360 17.35 1.37 10.21
N ILE A 361 16.25 1.17 9.49
CA ILE A 361 15.16 2.14 9.48
C ILE A 361 14.63 2.36 10.89
N GLY A 362 14.46 3.64 11.25
CA GLY A 362 14.06 4.03 12.60
C GLY A 362 15.22 4.17 13.57
N GLU A 363 16.43 3.72 13.23
CA GLU A 363 17.60 3.93 14.07
C GLU A 363 17.97 5.41 14.16
N GLN A 364 18.22 5.86 15.39
CA GLN A 364 18.70 7.21 15.64
C GLN A 364 20.22 7.23 15.54
N LEU A 365 20.72 8.16 14.74
CA LEU A 365 22.15 8.36 14.51
C LEU A 365 22.56 9.73 15.04
N ASN A 366 23.61 9.77 15.84
CA ASN A 366 24.19 11.02 16.31
C ASN A 366 25.18 11.58 15.28
N GLY A 367 24.91 12.76 14.80
CA GLY A 367 25.77 13.54 13.89
C GLY A 367 26.40 14.75 14.57
N GLY A 368 26.65 14.69 15.87
CA GLY A 368 27.11 15.81 16.66
C GLY A 368 25.96 16.72 17.09
N ASN A 369 25.80 17.87 16.43
CA ASN A 369 24.74 18.83 16.74
C ASN A 369 23.38 18.51 16.07
N ILE A 370 23.30 17.44 15.29
CA ILE A 370 22.05 16.98 14.64
C ILE A 370 21.87 15.48 14.90
N THR A 371 20.72 15.12 15.43
CA THR A 371 20.28 13.73 15.49
C THR A 371 19.47 13.38 14.26
N TYR A 372 19.78 12.26 13.66
CA TYR A 372 19.11 11.74 12.48
C TYR A 372 18.34 10.48 12.78
N ILE A 373 17.28 10.23 12.03
CA ILE A 373 16.59 8.93 12.01
C ILE A 373 16.67 8.34 10.60
N VAL A 374 17.05 7.09 10.49
CA VAL A 374 17.17 6.41 9.19
C VAL A 374 15.79 6.21 8.58
N THR A 375 15.57 6.69 7.38
CA THR A 375 14.32 6.56 6.63
C THR A 375 14.40 5.56 5.47
N ASN A 376 15.64 5.30 5.02
CA ASN A 376 15.95 4.22 4.08
C ASN A 376 17.41 3.83 4.29
N PRO A 377 17.73 2.57 4.56
CA PRO A 377 19.12 2.17 4.79
C PRO A 377 19.95 2.34 3.52
N ALA A 378 21.23 2.57 3.70
CA ALA A 378 22.19 2.47 2.60
C ALA A 378 22.40 1.00 2.27
N ALA A 379 22.47 0.64 0.99
CA ALA A 379 22.67 -0.75 0.55
C ALA A 379 23.39 -0.80 -0.80
N GLY A 380 24.23 -1.81 -0.99
CA GLY A 380 24.84 -2.11 -2.29
C GLY A 380 25.59 -0.93 -2.91
N GLY A 381 26.32 -0.14 -2.12
CA GLY A 381 27.02 1.06 -2.58
C GLY A 381 26.13 2.30 -2.81
N SER A 382 24.84 2.17 -2.66
CA SER A 382 23.90 3.29 -2.79
C SER A 382 23.72 4.02 -1.47
N ALA A 383 23.72 5.36 -1.51
CA ALA A 383 23.45 6.18 -0.34
C ALA A 383 22.02 5.97 0.17
N GLY A 384 21.87 5.69 1.46
CA GLY A 384 20.58 5.66 2.14
C GLY A 384 19.97 7.06 2.30
N THR A 385 18.87 7.15 3.03
CA THR A 385 18.25 8.43 3.40
C THR A 385 17.99 8.52 4.88
N VAL A 386 18.16 9.73 5.43
CA VAL A 386 17.84 10.06 6.81
C VAL A 386 16.91 11.27 6.87
N ALA A 387 16.15 11.36 7.96
CA ALA A 387 15.46 12.56 8.36
C ALA A 387 16.16 13.18 9.58
N VAL A 388 16.17 14.49 9.67
CA VAL A 388 16.52 15.19 10.90
C VAL A 388 15.44 14.92 11.94
N TYR A 389 15.86 14.48 13.12
CA TYR A 389 15.00 14.10 14.24
C TYR A 389 15.21 14.98 15.47
N GLY A 390 16.38 15.62 15.61
CA GLY A 390 16.70 16.50 16.71
C GLY A 390 17.87 17.43 16.42
N PHE A 391 18.03 18.45 17.26
CA PHE A 391 19.16 19.37 17.26
C PHE A 391 19.76 19.50 18.66
N SER A 392 21.03 19.90 18.72
CA SER A 392 21.66 20.33 19.98
C SER A 392 20.94 21.54 20.56
N SER A 393 20.77 21.57 21.89
CA SER A 393 20.12 22.68 22.59
C SER A 393 20.98 23.94 22.67
N THR A 394 22.30 23.83 22.47
CA THR A 394 23.28 24.90 22.69
C THR A 394 23.66 25.67 21.43
N ASP A 395 23.39 25.14 20.25
CA ASP A 395 23.81 25.77 19.00
C ASP A 395 22.88 26.91 18.56
N GLU A 396 23.44 28.10 18.40
CA GLU A 396 22.69 29.24 17.85
C GLU A 396 22.44 29.14 16.33
N LYS A 397 23.28 28.36 15.62
CA LYS A 397 23.17 28.17 14.18
C LYS A 397 23.27 26.70 13.81
N ILE A 398 22.23 26.19 13.17
CA ILE A 398 22.23 24.85 12.62
C ILE A 398 22.25 24.90 11.08
N VAL A 399 23.18 24.14 10.51
CA VAL A 399 23.27 23.90 9.08
C VAL A 399 22.91 22.44 8.82
N VAL A 400 21.72 22.19 8.29
CA VAL A 400 21.31 20.84 7.88
C VAL A 400 22.08 20.46 6.63
N PRO A 401 22.96 19.46 6.69
CA PRO A 401 23.80 19.11 5.55
C PRO A 401 23.02 18.41 4.43
N ASN A 402 23.60 18.30 3.25
CA ASN A 402 23.01 17.53 2.15
C ASN A 402 23.13 16.02 2.37
N VAL A 403 24.24 15.63 2.96
CA VAL A 403 24.57 14.24 3.26
C VAL A 403 25.11 14.13 4.68
N PHE A 404 24.92 12.98 5.28
CA PHE A 404 25.46 12.60 6.56
C PHE A 404 26.25 11.29 6.39
N THR A 405 27.45 11.23 6.93
CA THR A 405 28.30 10.01 6.90
C THR A 405 28.36 9.44 8.29
N PHE A 406 28.08 8.16 8.39
CA PHE A 406 28.02 7.42 9.65
C PHE A 406 28.93 6.19 9.60
N SER A 407 29.45 5.79 10.75
CA SER A 407 30.23 4.56 10.92
C SER A 407 29.92 3.94 12.27
N LYS A 408 29.61 2.65 12.29
CA LYS A 408 29.38 1.86 13.52
C LYS A 408 30.64 1.17 14.04
N ASP A 409 31.60 0.91 13.18
CA ASP A 409 32.74 0.03 13.40
C ASP A 409 34.07 0.79 13.69
N GLY A 410 33.97 1.90 14.41
CA GLY A 410 35.16 2.71 14.74
C GLY A 410 35.83 3.38 13.53
N GLY A 411 35.06 3.61 12.45
CA GLY A 411 35.54 4.34 11.26
C GLY A 411 36.01 3.44 10.11
N LYS A 412 35.98 2.11 10.27
CA LYS A 412 36.39 1.16 9.22
C LYS A 412 35.44 1.19 8.01
N THR A 413 34.13 1.27 8.27
CA THR A 413 33.11 1.35 7.21
C THR A 413 32.37 2.68 7.27
N LYS A 414 32.51 3.50 6.24
CA LYS A 414 31.78 4.78 6.15
C LYS A 414 30.57 4.63 5.26
N VAL A 415 29.40 4.92 5.81
CA VAL A 415 28.12 4.86 5.11
C VAL A 415 27.55 6.25 4.93
N THR A 416 27.16 6.59 3.71
CA THR A 416 26.62 7.91 3.37
C THR A 416 25.11 7.87 3.28
N TYR A 417 24.46 8.83 3.90
CA TYR A 417 23.03 9.07 3.86
C TYR A 417 22.71 10.44 3.28
N LYS A 418 21.69 10.51 2.41
CA LYS A 418 21.12 11.79 1.96
C LYS A 418 20.16 12.30 3.02
N VAL A 419 20.29 13.56 3.44
CA VAL A 419 19.35 14.18 4.38
C VAL A 419 18.17 14.72 3.58
N THR A 420 17.03 14.02 3.64
CA THR A 420 15.89 14.28 2.73
C THR A 420 14.68 14.91 3.41
N LYS A 421 14.61 14.89 4.75
CA LYS A 421 13.45 15.31 5.50
C LYS A 421 13.85 15.94 6.84
N ILE A 422 13.07 16.89 7.32
CA ILE A 422 13.11 17.37 8.72
C ILE A 422 11.76 16.98 9.33
N THR A 423 11.78 16.21 10.42
CA THR A 423 10.57 15.72 11.10
C THR A 423 10.06 16.75 12.12
N ASN A 424 8.94 16.45 12.76
CA ASN A 424 8.43 17.27 13.85
C ASN A 424 9.33 17.08 15.09
N ILE A 425 10.07 18.12 15.43
CA ILE A 425 10.97 18.23 16.56
C ILE A 425 10.49 19.30 17.56
N ALA A 426 9.26 19.78 17.41
CA ALA A 426 8.72 20.89 18.22
C ALA A 426 8.73 20.61 19.73
N SER A 427 8.61 19.32 20.14
CA SER A 427 8.70 18.93 21.54
C SER A 427 10.08 19.17 22.16
N GLN A 428 11.12 19.38 21.35
CA GLN A 428 12.47 19.69 21.80
C GLN A 428 12.70 21.21 21.97
N PHE A 429 11.82 22.05 21.39
CA PHE A 429 11.94 23.50 21.44
C PHE A 429 11.22 24.06 22.69
N ASN A 430 11.93 24.04 23.80
CA ASN A 430 11.61 24.83 24.98
C ASN A 430 12.48 26.09 25.02
N ASP A 431 12.30 26.94 26.01
CA ASP A 431 13.04 28.20 26.17
C ASP A 431 14.56 28.05 26.28
N THR A 432 15.04 26.83 26.49
CA THR A 432 16.48 26.50 26.63
C THR A 432 17.21 26.38 25.29
N ILE A 433 16.49 26.16 24.16
CA ILE A 433 17.14 26.00 22.86
C ILE A 433 17.65 27.31 22.30
N ALA A 434 18.95 27.35 22.01
CA ALA A 434 19.66 28.56 21.57
C ALA A 434 19.43 28.91 20.08
N LEU A 435 18.78 28.07 19.27
CA LEU A 435 18.69 28.17 17.80
C LEU A 435 18.16 29.53 17.31
N LYS A 436 19.03 30.34 16.73
CA LYS A 436 18.72 31.63 16.09
C LYS A 436 18.68 31.52 14.56
N ALA A 437 19.49 30.65 13.96
CA ALA A 437 19.60 30.54 12.50
C ALA A 437 19.55 29.09 12.02
N LEU A 438 18.66 28.83 11.04
CA LEU A 438 18.52 27.54 10.36
C LEU A 438 18.89 27.64 8.89
N VAL A 439 19.86 26.85 8.44
CA VAL A 439 20.20 26.70 7.03
C VAL A 439 19.78 25.30 6.54
N ILE A 440 18.88 25.23 5.58
CA ILE A 440 18.31 23.98 5.08
C ILE A 440 19.12 23.49 3.89
N GLY A 441 19.60 22.27 3.95
CA GLY A 441 20.35 21.61 2.88
C GLY A 441 19.57 21.42 1.57
N SER A 442 20.27 21.27 0.47
CA SER A 442 19.67 21.19 -0.87
C SER A 442 18.93 19.86 -1.13
N ASN A 443 19.24 18.79 -0.41
CA ASN A 443 18.59 17.50 -0.54
C ASN A 443 17.30 17.39 0.30
N VAL A 444 17.06 18.30 1.25
CA VAL A 444 15.83 18.32 2.05
C VAL A 444 14.64 18.61 1.16
N ALA A 445 13.75 17.63 1.01
CA ALA A 445 12.54 17.73 0.19
C ALA A 445 11.30 18.12 1.01
N VAL A 446 11.25 17.76 2.29
CA VAL A 446 10.07 17.95 3.14
C VAL A 446 10.48 18.43 4.53
N ILE A 447 9.80 19.46 5.02
CA ILE A 447 9.74 19.80 6.44
C ILE A 447 8.32 19.47 6.89
N THR A 448 8.16 18.65 7.93
CA THR A 448 6.84 18.16 8.36
C THR A 448 6.04 19.22 9.12
N ASP A 449 4.78 18.88 9.39
CA ASP A 449 3.89 19.73 10.16
C ASP A 449 4.48 20.01 11.55
N GLY A 450 4.41 21.26 12.00
CA GLY A 450 4.87 21.69 13.32
C GLY A 450 6.37 21.58 13.58
N ALA A 451 7.22 21.26 12.62
CA ALA A 451 8.63 20.88 12.85
C ALA A 451 9.43 21.88 13.69
N PHE A 452 9.17 23.15 13.58
CA PHE A 452 9.79 24.25 14.32
C PHE A 452 8.78 25.12 15.07
N ALA A 453 7.59 24.59 15.36
CA ALA A 453 6.60 25.36 16.10
C ALA A 453 7.14 25.73 17.51
N ASN A 454 6.82 26.95 17.96
CA ASN A 454 7.23 27.52 19.26
C ASN A 454 8.76 27.76 19.41
N CYS A 455 9.49 27.90 18.30
CA CYS A 455 10.92 28.18 18.32
C CYS A 455 11.17 29.63 18.70
N GLN A 456 11.27 29.93 20.01
CA GLN A 456 11.25 31.28 20.55
C GLN A 456 12.42 32.16 20.08
N LYS A 457 13.62 31.60 19.92
CA LYS A 457 14.84 32.35 19.56
C LYS A 457 15.13 32.35 18.05
N LEU A 458 14.38 31.61 17.22
CA LEU A 458 14.63 31.51 15.78
C LEU A 458 14.42 32.85 15.06
N GLU A 459 15.47 33.39 14.48
CA GLU A 459 15.48 34.68 13.77
C GLU A 459 15.49 34.52 12.24
N SER A 460 16.14 33.48 11.74
CA SER A 460 16.32 33.28 10.31
C SER A 460 16.24 31.83 9.84
N VAL A 461 15.59 31.64 8.67
CA VAL A 461 15.52 30.39 7.94
C VAL A 461 15.92 30.63 6.49
N THR A 462 16.95 29.89 6.02
CA THR A 462 17.49 30.06 4.66
C THR A 462 17.80 28.71 4.01
N GLY A 463 18.02 28.68 2.68
CA GLY A 463 18.46 27.48 1.97
C GLY A 463 17.34 26.70 1.26
N GLY A 464 17.33 25.36 1.38
CA GLY A 464 16.28 24.47 0.90
C GLY A 464 16.09 24.43 -0.62
N ALA A 465 17.16 24.30 -1.42
CA ALA A 465 17.05 24.31 -2.88
C ALA A 465 16.18 23.16 -3.43
N GLY A 466 16.16 21.99 -2.78
CA GLY A 466 15.34 20.82 -3.11
C GLY A 466 13.97 20.80 -2.45
N LEU A 467 13.64 21.77 -1.60
CA LEU A 467 12.44 21.74 -0.77
C LEU A 467 11.16 21.76 -1.62
N LYS A 468 10.32 20.74 -1.48
CA LYS A 468 9.04 20.55 -2.18
C LYS A 468 7.86 20.96 -1.30
N THR A 469 7.95 20.68 0.01
CA THR A 469 6.85 20.87 0.95
C THR A 469 7.34 21.50 2.26
N ILE A 470 6.64 22.52 2.71
CA ILE A 470 6.64 23.05 4.07
C ILE A 470 5.28 22.63 4.67
N GLY A 471 5.29 21.94 5.80
CA GLY A 471 4.13 21.43 6.49
C GLY A 471 3.21 22.50 7.10
N ALA A 472 2.10 22.07 7.67
CA ALA A 472 1.20 22.97 8.42
C ALA A 472 1.87 23.40 9.75
N LYS A 473 1.63 24.64 10.18
CA LYS A 473 2.15 25.18 11.44
C LYS A 473 3.68 24.98 11.65
N THR A 474 4.43 24.76 10.56
CA THR A 474 5.86 24.40 10.61
C THR A 474 6.70 25.37 11.42
N PHE A 475 6.48 26.67 11.27
CA PHE A 475 7.16 27.75 12.00
C PHE A 475 6.17 28.58 12.84
N ALA A 476 5.04 27.99 13.25
CA ALA A 476 4.05 28.73 14.03
C ALA A 476 4.60 29.13 15.40
N ASN A 477 4.27 30.33 15.85
CA ASN A 477 4.70 30.91 17.12
C ASN A 477 6.24 31.03 17.26
N CYS A 478 6.92 31.45 16.19
CA CYS A 478 8.32 31.86 16.22
C CYS A 478 8.42 33.39 16.26
N PRO A 479 8.25 34.05 17.43
CA PRO A 479 8.05 35.51 17.53
C PRO A 479 9.24 36.30 17.03
N ASN A 480 10.44 35.75 17.09
CA ASN A 480 11.67 36.42 16.65
C ASN A 480 12.04 36.16 15.19
N LEU A 481 11.26 35.36 14.44
CA LEU A 481 11.55 35.06 13.04
C LEU A 481 11.36 36.33 12.17
N LYS A 482 12.46 36.84 11.63
CA LYS A 482 12.54 38.05 10.79
C LYS A 482 12.81 37.73 9.33
N VAL A 483 13.66 36.71 9.09
CA VAL A 483 14.18 36.36 7.76
C VAL A 483 13.73 34.95 7.35
N PHE A 484 13.01 34.89 6.21
CA PHE A 484 12.64 33.63 5.61
C PHE A 484 12.95 33.63 4.10
N THR A 485 13.97 32.84 3.70
CA THR A 485 14.44 32.81 2.30
C THR A 485 14.65 31.38 1.84
N ILE A 486 13.77 30.89 0.96
CA ILE A 486 13.85 29.55 0.37
C ILE A 486 14.22 29.61 -1.10
N ASN A 487 15.30 28.94 -1.45
CA ASN A 487 15.90 28.94 -2.78
C ASN A 487 15.37 27.83 -3.71
N SER A 488 14.24 27.20 -3.38
CA SER A 488 13.69 26.07 -4.13
C SER A 488 13.01 26.49 -5.45
N LYS A 489 13.37 25.79 -6.54
CA LYS A 489 12.61 25.84 -7.81
C LYS A 489 11.38 24.93 -7.78
N VAL A 490 11.36 23.91 -6.92
CA VAL A 490 10.38 22.82 -6.87
C VAL A 490 9.35 22.94 -5.75
N LEU A 491 9.41 23.95 -4.89
CA LEU A 491 8.44 24.18 -3.81
C LEU A 491 7.02 24.24 -4.39
N SER A 492 6.15 23.34 -3.96
CA SER A 492 4.77 23.18 -4.44
C SER A 492 3.72 23.43 -3.36
N LYS A 493 4.10 23.25 -2.06
CA LYS A 493 3.18 23.36 -0.92
C LYS A 493 3.80 24.15 0.23
N ILE A 494 3.01 25.05 0.83
CA ILE A 494 3.21 25.67 2.12
C ILE A 494 1.93 25.42 2.91
N GLY A 495 2.01 24.65 3.99
CA GLY A 495 0.85 24.18 4.75
C GLY A 495 0.09 25.27 5.49
N ALA A 496 -1.07 24.95 6.00
CA ALA A 496 -1.95 25.88 6.70
C ALA A 496 -1.27 26.42 7.98
N GLY A 497 -1.37 27.74 8.21
CA GLY A 497 -0.79 28.38 9.39
C GLY A 497 0.71 28.22 9.55
N ALA A 498 1.44 27.96 8.46
CA ALA A 498 2.88 27.65 8.52
C ALA A 498 3.72 28.73 9.24
N PHE A 499 3.22 29.96 9.32
CA PHE A 499 3.84 31.12 9.97
C PHE A 499 2.87 31.81 10.93
N GLY A 500 1.87 31.12 11.46
CA GLY A 500 0.89 31.66 12.39
C GLY A 500 1.57 32.09 13.71
N GLY A 501 1.28 33.30 14.19
CA GLY A 501 1.91 33.86 15.41
C GLY A 501 3.28 34.49 15.22
N ASP A 502 3.87 34.48 14.00
CA ASP A 502 5.17 35.09 13.72
C ASP A 502 5.02 36.60 13.52
N VAL A 503 5.21 37.33 14.60
CA VAL A 503 4.92 38.79 14.63
C VAL A 503 5.92 39.65 13.85
N LEU A 504 7.18 39.24 13.74
CA LEU A 504 8.24 39.98 13.07
C LEU A 504 8.42 39.62 11.59
N LEU A 505 7.90 38.46 11.14
CA LEU A 505 8.04 38.01 9.77
C LEU A 505 7.11 38.77 8.82
N THR A 506 7.60 39.83 8.17
CA THR A 506 6.81 40.63 7.24
C THR A 506 6.98 40.24 5.77
N THR A 507 8.04 39.52 5.44
CA THR A 507 8.37 39.14 4.04
C THR A 507 8.77 37.69 3.91
N LEU A 508 8.09 36.95 3.03
CA LEU A 508 8.53 35.65 2.55
C LEU A 508 9.29 35.78 1.24
N ASN A 509 10.55 35.37 1.22
CA ASN A 509 11.35 35.37 0.01
C ASN A 509 11.41 33.96 -0.61
N ILE A 510 10.65 33.74 -1.69
CA ILE A 510 10.59 32.49 -2.44
C ILE A 510 10.82 32.77 -3.95
N LYS A 511 11.74 33.67 -4.25
CA LYS A 511 11.99 34.16 -5.63
C LYS A 511 12.30 33.07 -6.64
N LYS A 512 12.94 31.98 -6.23
CA LYS A 512 13.29 30.87 -7.15
C LYS A 512 12.11 29.93 -7.45
N THR A 513 11.03 29.98 -6.66
CA THR A 513 9.91 29.04 -6.72
C THR A 513 9.06 29.22 -7.99
N THR A 514 8.77 28.10 -8.67
CA THR A 514 7.99 28.07 -9.91
C THR A 514 6.82 27.08 -9.89
N LYS A 515 6.75 26.18 -8.90
CA LYS A 515 5.85 25.03 -8.86
C LYS A 515 4.68 25.16 -7.86
N LEU A 516 4.58 26.26 -7.09
CA LEU A 516 3.45 26.47 -6.17
C LEU A 516 2.11 26.29 -6.87
N THR A 517 1.19 25.63 -6.17
CA THR A 517 -0.19 25.43 -6.59
C THR A 517 -1.15 26.25 -5.72
N LYS A 518 -2.37 26.49 -6.21
CA LYS A 518 -3.41 27.19 -5.44
C LYS A 518 -3.80 26.41 -4.19
N ALA A 519 -4.04 25.09 -4.34
CA ALA A 519 -4.31 24.18 -3.23
C ALA A 519 -3.11 24.08 -2.27
N GLY A 520 -1.87 24.08 -2.78
CA GLY A 520 -0.65 24.01 -1.98
C GLY A 520 -0.38 25.21 -1.09
N VAL A 521 -1.12 26.30 -1.21
CA VAL A 521 -1.02 27.48 -0.31
C VAL A 521 -2.31 27.75 0.46
N LYS A 522 -3.25 26.78 0.51
CA LYS A 522 -4.51 26.94 1.25
C LYS A 522 -4.21 27.25 2.73
N ASN A 523 -4.74 28.37 3.20
CA ASN A 523 -4.56 28.91 4.56
C ASN A 523 -3.10 29.06 5.04
N SER A 524 -2.12 29.06 4.13
CA SER A 524 -0.68 29.04 4.49
C SER A 524 -0.20 30.25 5.29
N LEU A 525 -0.87 31.41 5.15
CA LEU A 525 -0.55 32.67 5.83
C LEU A 525 -1.57 33.04 6.92
N ALA A 526 -2.49 32.14 7.28
CA ALA A 526 -3.45 32.38 8.35
C ALA A 526 -2.71 32.66 9.67
N GLY A 527 -3.12 33.73 10.38
CA GLY A 527 -2.53 34.13 11.65
C GLY A 527 -1.11 34.73 11.58
N SER A 528 -0.53 34.93 10.38
CA SER A 528 0.83 35.47 10.22
C SER A 528 0.88 36.98 10.11
N SER A 529 2.04 37.60 10.38
CA SER A 529 2.33 39.04 10.13
C SER A 529 2.83 39.33 8.72
N VAL A 530 2.94 38.34 7.85
CA VAL A 530 3.44 38.47 6.48
C VAL A 530 2.63 39.51 5.70
N LYS A 531 3.31 40.53 5.17
CA LYS A 531 2.75 41.62 4.32
C LYS A 531 3.15 41.43 2.85
N THR A 532 4.29 40.80 2.58
CA THR A 532 4.86 40.68 1.24
C THR A 532 5.36 39.28 0.96
N VAL A 533 5.09 38.76 -0.26
CA VAL A 533 5.70 37.53 -0.78
C VAL A 533 6.51 37.88 -2.03
N LYS A 534 7.84 37.68 -1.96
CA LYS A 534 8.76 37.91 -3.09
C LYS A 534 8.85 36.63 -3.94
N VAL A 535 8.57 36.76 -5.25
CA VAL A 535 8.51 35.61 -6.18
C VAL A 535 9.24 35.93 -7.49
N LYS A 536 9.47 34.92 -8.34
CA LYS A 536 10.07 35.11 -9.67
C LYS A 536 9.22 36.09 -10.52
N LYS A 537 9.84 37.05 -11.21
CA LYS A 537 9.17 38.11 -12.01
C LYS A 537 8.02 37.57 -12.86
N LYS A 538 8.27 36.53 -13.66
CA LYS A 538 7.28 35.88 -14.54
C LYS A 538 6.15 35.14 -13.82
N LYS A 539 6.21 34.94 -12.51
CA LYS A 539 5.18 34.26 -11.70
C LYS A 539 4.32 35.22 -10.87
N VAL A 540 4.63 36.51 -10.83
CA VAL A 540 3.89 37.51 -10.03
C VAL A 540 2.41 37.53 -10.34
N LYS A 541 2.00 37.58 -11.64
CA LYS A 541 0.59 37.57 -12.07
C LYS A 541 -0.15 36.33 -11.57
N LYS A 542 0.47 35.14 -11.73
CA LYS A 542 -0.09 33.84 -11.29
C LYS A 542 -0.25 33.82 -9.77
N TYR A 543 0.81 34.14 -9.03
CA TYR A 543 0.83 33.99 -7.58
C TYR A 543 0.04 35.08 -6.84
N LYS A 544 -0.21 36.26 -7.42
CA LYS A 544 -1.20 37.23 -6.92
C LYS A 544 -2.59 36.60 -6.73
N LYS A 545 -2.98 35.63 -7.61
CA LYS A 545 -4.25 34.91 -7.49
C LYS A 545 -4.24 33.88 -6.34
N PHE A 546 -3.07 33.32 -5.99
CA PHE A 546 -2.91 32.33 -4.94
C PHE A 546 -2.91 32.94 -3.53
N PHE A 547 -2.25 34.08 -3.36
CA PHE A 547 -2.10 34.74 -2.07
C PHE A 547 -3.20 35.82 -1.79
N LYS A 548 -4.45 35.49 -2.14
CA LYS A 548 -5.65 36.21 -1.73
C LYS A 548 -6.21 35.62 -0.43
N LYS A 549 -6.92 36.42 0.42
CA LYS A 549 -7.48 35.96 1.71
C LYS A 549 -8.22 34.61 1.61
N LYS A 550 -9.09 34.45 0.62
CA LYS A 550 -9.87 33.20 0.40
C LYS A 550 -9.03 31.94 0.12
N ASN A 551 -7.78 32.07 -0.30
CA ASN A 551 -6.91 30.93 -0.62
C ASN A 551 -5.81 30.73 0.43
N SER A 552 -5.11 31.80 0.84
CA SER A 552 -3.94 31.71 1.72
C SER A 552 -4.23 32.12 3.18
N GLY A 553 -5.49 32.44 3.49
CA GLY A 553 -5.93 32.91 4.82
C GLY A 553 -5.64 34.38 5.09
N LYS A 554 -4.80 35.02 4.27
CA LYS A 554 -4.44 36.44 4.35
C LYS A 554 -4.15 37.03 2.97
N SER A 555 -4.52 38.31 2.74
CA SER A 555 -4.13 39.04 1.54
C SER A 555 -2.77 39.69 1.73
N VAL A 556 -1.86 39.49 0.77
CA VAL A 556 -0.50 40.01 0.81
C VAL A 556 -0.08 40.64 -0.52
N LYS A 557 0.90 41.55 -0.50
CA LYS A 557 1.53 42.08 -1.73
C LYS A 557 2.47 40.98 -2.31
N VAL A 558 2.27 40.64 -3.58
CA VAL A 558 3.17 39.72 -4.30
C VAL A 558 4.05 40.51 -5.23
N LYS A 559 5.37 40.49 -5.01
CA LYS A 559 6.38 41.29 -5.72
C LYS A 559 7.45 40.40 -6.37
N LYS A 560 8.29 41.01 -7.26
CA LYS A 560 9.50 40.41 -7.81
C LYS A 560 10.66 40.36 -6.78
#